data_efd27cb20e9eb7b2a7e2012c7820c5e9
#
_entry.id   efd27cb20e9eb7b2a7e2012c7820c5e9
#
_cell.length_a   1.000
_cell.length_b   1.000
_cell.length_c   1.000
_cell.angle_alpha   90.00
_cell.angle_beta   90.00
_cell.angle_gamma   90.00
#
_symmetry.space_group_name_H-M   'P 1'
#
loop_
_entity.id
_entity.type
_entity.pdbx_description
1 polymer ?
#
loop_
_entity_poly.entity_id
_entity_poly.type
_entity_poly.pdbx_seq_one_letter_code
_entity_poly.pdbx_strand_id
1 'polypeptide(L)'
;GPDGSCEPAEWVGPFIRGDSQGDYHVQIGDSVLILNWLFQGTPEPTCVAAADASADGRVDISDPIWILVWLFMGGAPPPEPGECEISENPGDITLGCESWFCDQ
;
A
#
# COMPACT_ATOMS: atom_id res chain seq x y z
N GLY A 1 18.71 -0.64 -14.64
CA GLY A 1 18.66 -0.13 -15.98
C GLY A 1 18.89 -1.21 -17.01
N PRO A 2 18.68 -0.94 -18.28
CA PRO A 2 18.78 -1.97 -19.33
C PRO A 2 20.19 -2.51 -19.50
N ASP A 3 21.17 -1.80 -19.02
CA ASP A 3 22.58 -2.22 -19.05
C ASP A 3 22.97 -3.05 -17.84
N GLY A 4 22.00 -3.39 -16.99
CA GLY A 4 22.24 -4.14 -15.78
C GLY A 4 22.68 -3.30 -14.59
N SER A 5 22.75 -1.99 -14.71
CA SER A 5 23.09 -1.13 -13.59
C SER A 5 21.93 -1.08 -12.59
N CYS A 6 22.25 -0.81 -11.32
CA CYS A 6 21.25 -0.74 -10.24
C CYS A 6 20.74 0.69 -10.08
N GLU A 7 20.01 1.17 -11.07
CA GLU A 7 19.42 2.49 -10.98
C GLU A 7 18.21 2.46 -10.06
N PRO A 8 17.99 3.51 -9.23
CA PRO A 8 16.79 3.57 -8.39
C PRO A 8 15.55 3.59 -9.26
N ALA A 9 14.50 2.93 -8.79
CA ALA A 9 13.21 3.04 -9.44
C ALA A 9 12.69 4.46 -9.32
N GLU A 10 11.96 4.92 -10.35
CA GLU A 10 11.36 6.26 -10.36
C GLU A 10 9.87 6.21 -10.01
N TRP A 11 9.29 5.01 -10.00
CA TRP A 11 7.86 4.82 -9.71
C TRP A 11 7.64 3.39 -9.23
N VAL A 12 6.48 3.18 -8.63
CA VAL A 12 6.04 1.89 -8.14
C VAL A 12 4.56 1.69 -8.44
N GLY A 13 4.13 0.46 -8.61
CA GLY A 13 2.76 0.12 -8.92
C GLY A 13 2.61 -0.34 -10.35
N PRO A 14 1.36 -0.28 -10.90
CA PRO A 14 0.19 0.40 -10.33
C PRO A 14 -0.40 -0.33 -9.12
N PHE A 15 -0.96 0.44 -8.21
CA PHE A 15 -1.63 -0.12 -7.03
C PHE A 15 -2.72 0.84 -6.55
N ILE A 16 -3.54 0.36 -5.62
CA ILE A 16 -4.57 1.17 -4.96
C ILE A 16 -4.17 1.30 -3.50
N ARG A 17 -3.97 2.53 -3.02
CA ARG A 17 -3.53 2.74 -1.64
C ARG A 17 -4.59 2.26 -0.67
N GLY A 18 -4.18 1.47 0.30
CA GLY A 18 -5.05 0.86 1.30
C GLY A 18 -5.53 -0.53 0.92
N ASP A 19 -5.35 -0.94 -0.33
CA ASP A 19 -5.77 -2.26 -0.81
C ASP A 19 -4.64 -3.28 -0.61
N SER A 20 -4.38 -3.61 0.64
CA SER A 20 -3.29 -4.52 0.98
C SER A 20 -3.56 -5.95 0.54
N GLN A 21 -4.83 -6.33 0.36
CA GLN A 21 -5.19 -7.67 -0.10
C GLN A 21 -5.08 -7.82 -1.62
N GLY A 22 -5.06 -6.71 -2.36
CA GLY A 22 -4.94 -6.77 -3.80
C GLY A 22 -6.21 -7.22 -4.51
N ASP A 23 -7.38 -6.88 -3.97
CA ASP A 23 -8.67 -7.31 -4.53
C ASP A 23 -9.46 -6.17 -5.17
N TYR A 24 -8.84 -5.02 -5.42
CA TYR A 24 -9.42 -3.82 -6.02
C TYR A 24 -10.40 -3.07 -5.11
N HIS A 25 -10.55 -3.49 -3.86
CA HIS A 25 -11.47 -2.86 -2.92
C HIS A 25 -10.76 -2.62 -1.60
N VAL A 26 -10.91 -1.42 -1.05
CA VAL A 26 -10.39 -1.13 0.29
C VAL A 26 -11.50 -1.41 1.28
N GLN A 27 -11.33 -2.45 2.09
CA GLN A 27 -12.32 -2.96 3.01
C GLN A 27 -11.67 -3.27 4.36
N ILE A 28 -12.48 -3.68 5.33
CA ILE A 28 -11.95 -4.04 6.66
C ILE A 28 -10.90 -5.14 6.58
N GLY A 29 -11.03 -6.06 5.62
CA GLY A 29 -10.05 -7.13 5.44
C GLY A 29 -8.63 -6.63 5.19
N ASP A 30 -8.50 -5.47 4.55
CA ASP A 30 -7.19 -4.87 4.31
C ASP A 30 -6.53 -4.47 5.62
N SER A 31 -7.30 -3.86 6.53
CA SER A 31 -6.79 -3.52 7.86
C SER A 31 -6.41 -4.76 8.66
N VAL A 32 -7.24 -5.81 8.58
CA VAL A 32 -6.97 -7.06 9.29
C VAL A 32 -5.67 -7.69 8.80
N LEU A 33 -5.44 -7.69 7.48
CA LEU A 33 -4.21 -8.22 6.91
C LEU A 33 -2.99 -7.48 7.44
N ILE A 34 -3.05 -6.14 7.46
CA ILE A 34 -1.94 -5.32 7.95
C ILE A 34 -1.70 -5.59 9.45
N LEU A 35 -2.78 -5.65 10.24
CA LEU A 35 -2.66 -5.90 11.67
C LEU A 35 -2.05 -7.29 11.95
N ASN A 36 -2.46 -8.31 11.21
CA ASN A 36 -1.90 -9.63 11.37
C ASN A 36 -0.40 -9.65 11.04
N TRP A 37 -0.01 -8.94 10.00
CA TRP A 37 1.41 -8.84 9.64
C TRP A 37 2.20 -8.15 10.76
N LEU A 38 1.70 -7.03 11.26
CA LEU A 38 2.42 -6.24 12.26
C LEU A 38 2.51 -6.94 13.61
N PHE A 39 1.49 -7.68 14.01
CA PHE A 39 1.39 -8.21 15.37
C PHE A 39 1.45 -9.71 15.49
N GLN A 40 1.19 -10.45 14.43
CA GLN A 40 1.18 -11.90 14.46
C GLN A 40 2.26 -12.53 13.60
N GLY A 41 3.06 -11.73 12.92
CA GLY A 41 4.17 -12.23 12.13
C GLY A 41 3.77 -12.98 10.86
N THR A 42 2.57 -12.75 10.35
CA THR A 42 2.19 -13.32 9.05
C THR A 42 3.05 -12.72 7.96
N PRO A 43 3.13 -13.37 6.77
CA PRO A 43 3.90 -12.80 5.67
C PRO A 43 3.46 -11.38 5.31
N GLU A 44 4.40 -10.55 4.90
CA GLU A 44 4.08 -9.18 4.52
C GLU A 44 3.20 -9.15 3.26
N PRO A 45 2.40 -8.09 3.08
CA PRO A 45 1.60 -7.94 1.87
C PRO A 45 2.48 -7.92 0.62
N THR A 46 1.96 -8.44 -0.49
CA THR A 46 2.71 -8.47 -1.75
C THR A 46 2.96 -7.08 -2.30
N CYS A 47 2.13 -6.11 -1.93
CA CYS A 47 2.33 -4.72 -2.29
C CYS A 47 2.40 -3.89 -1.01
N VAL A 48 3.60 -3.75 -0.45
CA VAL A 48 3.80 -3.06 0.82
C VAL A 48 3.40 -1.59 0.72
N ALA A 49 3.64 -0.96 -0.44
CA ALA A 49 3.23 0.42 -0.66
C ALA A 49 1.72 0.61 -0.48
N ALA A 50 0.92 -0.38 -0.89
CA ALA A 50 -0.54 -0.31 -0.70
C ALA A 50 -0.93 -0.40 0.77
N ALA A 51 -0.12 -1.07 1.58
CA ALA A 51 -0.38 -1.17 3.02
C ALA A 51 -0.07 0.12 3.78
N ASP A 52 0.69 1.02 3.18
CA ASP A 52 1.02 2.32 3.77
C ASP A 52 -0.13 3.31 3.51
N ALA A 53 -1.23 3.14 4.23
CA ALA A 53 -2.45 3.90 3.99
C ALA A 53 -2.28 5.40 4.28
N SER A 54 -1.37 5.76 5.18
CA SER A 54 -1.13 7.17 5.51
C SER A 54 -0.14 7.85 4.56
N ALA A 55 0.55 7.06 3.73
CA ALA A 55 1.54 7.54 2.77
C ALA A 55 2.72 8.27 3.43
N ASP A 56 3.11 7.82 4.62
CA ASP A 56 4.24 8.41 5.33
C ASP A 56 5.57 7.68 5.11
N GLY A 57 5.58 6.67 4.24
CA GLY A 57 6.78 5.90 3.94
C GLY A 57 7.05 4.74 4.88
N ARG A 58 6.16 4.48 5.83
CA ARG A 58 6.30 3.41 6.80
C ARG A 58 4.96 2.74 7.03
N VAL A 59 4.98 1.43 7.25
CA VAL A 59 3.76 0.71 7.62
C VAL A 59 3.81 0.41 9.12
N ASP A 60 2.89 1.02 9.86
CA ASP A 60 2.75 0.82 11.29
C ASP A 60 1.26 0.81 11.65
N ILE A 61 0.93 0.80 12.94
CA ILE A 61 -0.45 0.68 13.38
C ILE A 61 -1.33 1.83 12.88
N SER A 62 -0.76 2.99 12.56
CA SER A 62 -1.55 4.12 12.06
C SER A 62 -2.19 3.82 10.71
N ASP A 63 -1.63 2.91 9.93
CA ASP A 63 -2.14 2.61 8.60
C ASP A 63 -3.46 1.85 8.62
N PRO A 64 -3.59 0.72 9.34
CA PRO A 64 -4.89 0.07 9.44
C PRO A 64 -5.91 0.95 10.16
N ILE A 65 -5.47 1.75 11.14
CA ILE A 65 -6.39 2.68 11.82
C ILE A 65 -6.92 3.72 10.84
N TRP A 66 -6.08 4.26 9.95
CA TRP A 66 -6.53 5.21 8.93
C TRP A 66 -7.65 4.61 8.08
N ILE A 67 -7.47 3.37 7.62
CA ILE A 67 -8.47 2.69 6.82
C ILE A 67 -9.78 2.54 7.61
N LEU A 68 -9.68 2.11 8.87
CA LEU A 68 -10.86 1.90 9.70
C LEU A 68 -11.60 3.21 9.98
N VAL A 69 -10.88 4.28 10.26
CA VAL A 69 -11.50 5.59 10.49
C VAL A 69 -12.22 6.06 9.22
N TRP A 70 -11.61 5.89 8.06
CA TRP A 70 -12.26 6.24 6.80
C TRP A 70 -13.52 5.42 6.57
N LEU A 71 -13.44 4.10 6.73
CA LEU A 71 -14.55 3.20 6.42
C LEU A 71 -15.74 3.36 7.40
N PHE A 72 -15.47 3.58 8.67
CA PHE A 72 -16.50 3.51 9.70
C PHE A 72 -16.82 4.84 10.36
N MET A 73 -15.96 5.82 10.29
CA MET A 73 -16.14 7.10 10.98
C MET A 73 -16.19 8.29 10.02
N GLY A 74 -16.16 8.04 8.72
CA GLY A 74 -16.22 9.11 7.75
C GLY A 74 -14.99 9.98 7.68
N GLY A 75 -13.83 9.45 8.09
CA GLY A 75 -12.58 10.18 7.99
C GLY A 75 -12.10 10.36 6.55
N ALA A 76 -10.93 10.97 6.39
CA ALA A 76 -10.35 11.18 5.07
C ALA A 76 -9.96 9.85 4.42
N PRO A 77 -10.15 9.71 3.10
CA PRO A 77 -9.67 8.51 2.40
C PRO A 77 -8.14 8.47 2.42
N PRO A 78 -7.55 7.28 2.18
CA PRO A 78 -6.11 7.21 2.01
C PRO A 78 -5.66 8.13 0.87
N PRO A 79 -4.45 8.72 0.98
CA PRO A 79 -3.90 9.53 -0.11
C PRO A 79 -3.78 8.75 -1.42
N GLU A 80 -3.57 9.46 -2.50
CA GLU A 80 -3.40 8.83 -3.80
C GLU A 80 -2.28 7.79 -3.81
N PRO A 81 -2.41 6.74 -4.63
CA PRO A 81 -3.46 6.54 -5.63
C PRO A 81 -4.72 5.91 -5.02
N GLY A 82 -5.87 6.55 -5.23
CA GLY A 82 -7.17 6.03 -4.85
C GLY A 82 -7.75 5.08 -5.87
N GLU A 83 -7.17 5.07 -7.06
CA GLU A 83 -7.51 4.17 -8.15
C GLU A 83 -6.24 3.47 -8.59
N CYS A 84 -6.36 2.52 -9.50
CA CYS A 84 -5.21 1.76 -9.99
C CYS A 84 -4.26 2.65 -10.80
N GLU A 85 -3.24 3.18 -10.12
CA GLU A 85 -2.26 4.08 -10.72
C GLU A 85 -0.88 3.86 -10.14
N ILE A 86 0.14 4.29 -10.85
CA ILE A 86 1.50 4.27 -10.32
C ILE A 86 1.70 5.40 -9.31
N SER A 87 2.69 5.27 -8.46
CA SER A 87 3.10 6.30 -7.51
C SER A 87 4.55 6.67 -7.75
N GLU A 88 4.83 7.97 -7.72
CA GLU A 88 6.19 8.49 -7.78
C GLU A 88 6.68 8.95 -6.40
N ASN A 89 5.90 8.72 -5.36
CA ASN A 89 6.24 9.09 -4.00
C ASN A 89 7.45 8.26 -3.53
N PRO A 90 8.54 8.90 -3.07
CA PRO A 90 9.74 8.15 -2.64
C PRO A 90 9.46 7.11 -1.56
N GLY A 91 8.54 7.38 -0.64
CA GLY A 91 8.18 6.40 0.38
C GLY A 91 7.55 5.15 -0.21
N ASP A 92 6.69 5.31 -1.21
CA ASP A 92 6.07 4.18 -1.88
C ASP A 92 7.10 3.37 -2.67
N ILE A 93 8.01 4.06 -3.33
CA ILE A 93 9.09 3.40 -4.09
C ILE A 93 9.96 2.57 -3.15
N THR A 94 10.28 3.11 -1.98
CA THR A 94 11.09 2.41 -0.98
C THR A 94 10.38 1.16 -0.45
N LEU A 95 9.09 1.24 -0.18
CA LEU A 95 8.31 0.10 0.30
C LEU A 95 8.11 -0.95 -0.77
N GLY A 96 7.85 -0.53 -2.01
CA GLY A 96 7.74 -1.44 -3.12
C GLY A 96 6.38 -2.08 -3.29
N CYS A 97 6.19 -2.70 -4.46
CA CYS A 97 4.99 -3.46 -4.79
C CYS A 97 5.45 -4.59 -5.72
N GLU A 98 5.80 -5.73 -5.12
CA GLU A 98 6.55 -6.76 -5.85
C GLU A 98 5.73 -7.67 -6.73
N SER A 99 4.58 -8.14 -6.26
CA SER A 99 3.91 -9.21 -6.97
C SER A 99 2.44 -8.96 -7.27
N TRP A 100 1.86 -7.88 -6.76
CA TRP A 100 0.49 -7.53 -7.13
C TRP A 100 0.47 -6.19 -7.85
N PHE A 101 -0.13 -6.21 -9.00
CA PHE A 101 -0.33 -5.01 -9.80
C PHE A 101 -1.76 -5.01 -10.28
N CYS A 102 -2.48 -3.94 -10.07
CA CYS A 102 -3.78 -3.78 -10.66
C CYS A 102 -3.64 -3.34 -12.12
N ASP A 103 -4.70 -3.51 -12.89
CA ASP A 103 -4.72 -3.06 -14.29
C ASP A 103 -5.18 -1.61 -14.35
N GLN A 104 -4.47 -0.80 -15.16
CA GLN A 104 -4.90 0.57 -15.41
C GLN A 104 -6.00 0.67 -16.45
#